data_10dfb02a76b3d1a7b2eb4eb7d8e1d684
#
_entry.id   10dfb02a76b3d1a7b2eb4eb7d8e1d684
#
_cell.length_a   1.000
_cell.length_b   1.000
_cell.length_c   1.000
_cell.angle_alpha   90.00
_cell.angle_beta   90.00
_cell.angle_gamma   90.00
#
_symmetry.space_group_name_H-M   'P 1'
#
loop_
_entity.id
_entity.type
_entity.pdbx_description
1 polymer ?
#
loop_
_entity_poly.entity_id
_entity_poly.type
_entity_poly.pdbx_seq_one_letter_code
_entity_poly.pdbx_strand_id
1 'polypeptide(L)'
;MQKDGCERQMGRRGNESFGLSAQDLRTLRALKTPARIQKFIDALDYQYADTAWSPQRVLRERKGHCLEGALLAAAALRVNGHPPLLMDLESVHDDDHVVALYRERGLWGGIAKSNFAGLRFRPPVYRTLRELALSYFASYYNLRGEYTLRAYSRAVNLKRLDRCHWMTAEEDVWRVPEALIAARHYALVPDKATRALPRLDRRSFEAGMHGWVRH
;
A
#
# COMPACT_ATOMS: atom_id res chain seq x y z
N MET A 1 38.10 7.81 40.75
CA MET A 1 36.94 6.97 40.50
C MET A 1 35.80 7.85 40.03
N GLN A 2 35.72 8.05 38.75
CA GLN A 2 34.65 8.84 38.11
C GLN A 2 33.76 7.87 37.34
N LYS A 3 32.47 7.82 37.72
CA LYS A 3 31.45 6.99 37.05
C LYS A 3 30.88 7.82 35.91
N ASP A 4 31.24 7.46 34.70
CA ASP A 4 30.61 8.02 33.49
C ASP A 4 29.22 7.41 33.34
N GLY A 5 28.23 8.26 33.53
CA GLY A 5 26.82 7.97 33.28
C GLY A 5 26.54 7.94 31.78
N CYS A 6 26.32 6.74 31.22
CA CYS A 6 25.78 6.56 29.89
C CYS A 6 24.29 6.94 29.91
N GLU A 7 23.97 8.21 29.75
CA GLU A 7 22.62 8.67 29.45
C GLU A 7 22.23 8.23 28.03
N ARG A 8 21.41 7.19 27.95
CA ARG A 8 20.73 6.82 26.71
C ARG A 8 19.87 8.01 26.26
N GLN A 9 20.28 8.65 25.19
CA GLN A 9 19.43 9.59 24.45
C GLN A 9 18.22 8.80 23.92
N MET A 10 17.15 8.79 24.70
CA MET A 10 15.81 8.50 24.19
C MET A 10 15.42 9.66 23.26
N GLY A 11 15.65 9.46 21.95
CA GLY A 11 15.35 10.42 20.91
C GLY A 11 13.93 10.96 21.03
N ARG A 12 13.80 12.26 20.98
CA ARG A 12 12.56 13.03 20.90
C ARG A 12 11.74 12.57 19.69
N ARG A 13 10.87 11.57 19.88
CA ARG A 13 9.78 11.26 18.98
C ARG A 13 8.68 12.27 19.25
N GLY A 14 8.71 13.39 18.56
CA GLY A 14 7.62 14.29 18.83
C GLY A 14 7.69 15.60 18.09
N ASN A 15 6.92 15.75 17.11
CA ASN A 15 6.42 16.97 16.49
C ASN A 15 6.82 17.21 15.03
N GLU A 16 7.20 16.16 14.30
CA GLU A 16 7.29 16.30 12.84
C GLU A 16 5.87 16.43 12.28
N SER A 17 5.55 17.57 11.68
CA SER A 17 4.27 17.80 11.01
C SER A 17 4.21 17.16 9.62
N PHE A 18 5.36 16.80 9.03
CA PHE A 18 5.50 16.34 7.65
C PHE A 18 4.85 17.26 6.60
N GLY A 19 4.66 18.55 6.94
CA GLY A 19 3.93 19.51 6.13
C GLY A 19 2.40 19.41 6.20
N LEU A 20 1.87 18.43 6.91
CA LEU A 20 0.42 18.20 7.07
C LEU A 20 -0.22 19.27 7.96
N SER A 21 -1.50 19.56 7.71
CA SER A 21 -2.30 20.37 8.62
C SER A 21 -2.41 19.72 10.00
N ALA A 22 -2.66 20.51 11.04
CA ALA A 22 -2.84 20.00 12.39
C ALA A 22 -4.03 19.00 12.47
N GLN A 23 -5.06 19.17 11.65
CA GLN A 23 -6.20 18.28 11.58
C GLN A 23 -5.83 16.95 10.92
N ASP A 24 -5.17 16.98 9.76
CA ASP A 24 -4.75 15.77 9.03
C ASP A 24 -3.78 14.95 9.87
N LEU A 25 -2.82 15.64 10.52
CA LEU A 25 -1.87 15.01 11.43
C LEU A 25 -2.58 14.31 12.60
N ARG A 26 -3.60 14.93 13.20
CA ARG A 26 -4.43 14.29 14.25
C ARG A 26 -5.17 13.08 13.71
N THR A 27 -5.76 13.19 12.52
CA THR A 27 -6.46 12.07 11.86
C THR A 27 -5.53 10.90 11.67
N LEU A 28 -4.35 11.11 11.06
CA LEU A 28 -3.38 10.02 10.82
C LEU A 28 -2.79 9.45 12.12
N ARG A 29 -2.54 10.28 13.13
CA ARG A 29 -2.08 9.83 14.47
C ARG A 29 -3.11 8.95 15.18
N ALA A 30 -4.39 9.16 14.96
CA ALA A 30 -5.45 8.33 15.53
C ALA A 30 -5.49 6.91 14.93
N LEU A 31 -4.92 6.72 13.73
CA LEU A 31 -4.83 5.44 13.03
C LEU A 31 -3.63 4.60 13.52
N LYS A 32 -3.61 4.25 14.79
CA LYS A 32 -2.45 3.67 15.49
C LYS A 32 -2.07 2.25 15.06
N THR A 33 -2.95 1.52 14.39
CA THR A 33 -2.71 0.13 14.00
C THR A 33 -2.97 -0.08 12.51
N PRO A 34 -2.28 -1.03 11.85
CA PRO A 34 -2.53 -1.37 10.44
C PRO A 34 -4.00 -1.67 10.15
N ALA A 35 -4.69 -2.37 11.04
CA ALA A 35 -6.11 -2.68 10.89
C ALA A 35 -7.01 -1.42 10.94
N ARG A 36 -6.67 -0.43 11.76
CA ARG A 36 -7.38 0.86 11.78
C ARG A 36 -7.12 1.67 10.53
N ILE A 37 -5.89 1.64 10.01
CA ILE A 37 -5.55 2.27 8.73
C ILE A 37 -6.37 1.61 7.62
N GLN A 38 -6.38 0.28 7.53
CA GLN A 38 -7.19 -0.44 6.54
C GLN A 38 -8.66 -0.06 6.63
N LYS A 39 -9.25 -0.10 7.83
CA LYS A 39 -10.66 0.28 8.02
C LYS A 39 -10.95 1.71 7.54
N PHE A 40 -10.00 2.63 7.74
CA PHE A 40 -10.15 4.02 7.30
C PHE A 40 -10.14 4.13 5.78
N ILE A 41 -9.18 3.49 5.10
CA ILE A 41 -9.11 3.54 3.62
C ILE A 41 -10.24 2.76 2.96
N ASP A 42 -10.79 1.73 3.61
CA ASP A 42 -11.97 1.00 3.12
C ASP A 42 -13.23 1.87 3.10
N ALA A 43 -13.32 2.84 4.01
CA ALA A 43 -14.43 3.78 4.09
C ALA A 43 -14.33 4.97 3.10
N LEU A 44 -13.26 5.05 2.31
CA LEU A 44 -13.14 6.02 1.23
C LEU A 44 -13.86 5.50 -0.02
N ASP A 45 -14.44 6.41 -0.79
CA ASP A 45 -14.98 6.06 -2.10
C ASP A 45 -13.86 5.60 -3.05
N TYR A 46 -14.20 4.75 -4.03
CA TYR A 46 -13.23 4.32 -5.01
C TYR A 46 -13.09 5.37 -6.11
N GLN A 47 -11.84 5.76 -6.41
CA GLN A 47 -11.50 6.68 -7.50
C GLN A 47 -11.16 5.89 -8.76
N TYR A 48 -11.73 6.26 -9.90
CA TYR A 48 -11.47 5.60 -11.18
C TYR A 48 -10.61 6.43 -12.14
N ALA A 49 -10.46 7.72 -11.86
CA ALA A 49 -9.60 8.57 -12.67
C ALA A 49 -8.12 8.21 -12.48
N ASP A 50 -7.35 8.31 -13.56
CA ASP A 50 -5.90 8.16 -13.53
C ASP A 50 -5.27 9.39 -12.86
N THR A 51 -5.02 9.26 -11.55
CA THR A 51 -4.50 10.31 -10.69
C THR A 51 -3.43 9.75 -9.75
N ALA A 52 -2.66 10.65 -9.14
CA ALA A 52 -1.65 10.31 -8.13
C ALA A 52 -1.74 11.31 -6.95
N TRP A 53 -2.89 11.36 -6.30
CA TRP A 53 -3.14 12.34 -5.24
C TRP A 53 -2.30 12.08 -3.99
N SER A 54 -1.85 13.19 -3.39
CA SER A 54 -1.19 13.12 -2.08
C SER A 54 -2.15 12.64 -0.99
N PRO A 55 -1.63 12.07 0.12
CA PRO A 55 -2.42 11.74 1.31
C PRO A 55 -3.31 12.86 1.81
N GLN A 56 -2.83 14.12 1.81
CA GLN A 56 -3.61 15.29 2.21
C GLN A 56 -4.82 15.48 1.31
N ARG A 57 -4.63 15.38 -0.01
CA ARG A 57 -5.73 15.48 -0.98
C ARG A 57 -6.73 14.34 -0.83
N VAL A 58 -6.27 13.10 -0.63
CA VAL A 58 -7.15 11.95 -0.35
C VAL A 58 -7.99 12.15 0.92
N LEU A 59 -7.40 12.70 1.98
CA LEU A 59 -8.15 13.03 3.22
C LEU A 59 -9.26 14.06 2.96
N ARG A 60 -8.99 15.07 2.15
CA ARG A 60 -9.93 16.13 1.79
C ARG A 60 -11.06 15.62 0.88
N GLU A 61 -10.70 14.91 -0.18
CA GLU A 61 -11.64 14.44 -1.21
C GLU A 61 -12.41 13.18 -0.80
N ARG A 62 -11.94 12.46 0.22
CA ARG A 62 -12.56 11.23 0.75
C ARG A 62 -12.69 10.10 -0.27
N LYS A 63 -11.84 10.06 -1.28
CA LYS A 63 -11.80 9.02 -2.31
C LYS A 63 -10.35 8.74 -2.75
N GLY A 64 -10.15 7.58 -3.38
CA GLY A 64 -8.84 7.18 -3.93
C GLY A 64 -8.88 5.78 -4.51
N HIS A 65 -7.95 5.47 -5.40
CA HIS A 65 -7.71 4.11 -5.91
C HIS A 65 -6.54 3.42 -5.17
N CYS A 66 -5.97 2.34 -5.73
CA CYS A 66 -4.94 1.53 -5.06
C CYS A 66 -3.69 2.34 -4.67
N LEU A 67 -3.14 3.15 -5.58
CA LEU A 67 -1.95 3.97 -5.33
C LEU A 67 -2.22 4.98 -4.19
N GLU A 68 -3.30 5.71 -4.27
CA GLU A 68 -3.66 6.76 -3.32
C GLU A 68 -4.01 6.21 -1.94
N GLY A 69 -4.72 5.07 -1.92
CA GLY A 69 -4.94 4.34 -0.68
C GLY A 69 -3.65 3.84 -0.03
N ALA A 70 -2.70 3.34 -0.83
CA ALA A 70 -1.39 2.92 -0.36
C ALA A 70 -0.54 4.11 0.12
N LEU A 71 -0.58 5.27 -0.57
CA LEU A 71 0.07 6.50 -0.15
C LEU A 71 -0.47 6.99 1.21
N LEU A 72 -1.79 7.01 1.38
CA LEU A 72 -2.43 7.39 2.64
C LEU A 72 -2.07 6.43 3.77
N ALA A 73 -2.05 5.12 3.49
CA ALA A 73 -1.62 4.12 4.45
C ALA A 73 -0.15 4.28 4.85
N ALA A 74 0.75 4.53 3.88
CA ALA A 74 2.16 4.81 4.15
C ALA A 74 2.36 6.08 4.97
N ALA A 75 1.56 7.14 4.74
CA ALA A 75 1.58 8.36 5.53
C ALA A 75 1.13 8.10 6.98
N ALA A 76 0.04 7.36 7.17
CA ALA A 76 -0.44 6.98 8.50
C ALA A 76 0.59 6.12 9.25
N LEU A 77 1.21 5.16 8.58
CA LEU A 77 2.31 4.35 9.12
C LEU A 77 3.49 5.24 9.54
N ARG A 78 3.90 6.20 8.67
CA ARG A 78 5.00 7.13 8.94
C ARG A 78 4.74 7.99 10.17
N VAL A 79 3.57 8.58 10.26
CA VAL A 79 3.16 9.42 11.40
C VAL A 79 3.14 8.64 12.72
N ASN A 80 2.88 7.34 12.66
CA ASN A 80 2.89 6.42 13.80
C ASN A 80 4.24 5.70 14.02
N GLY A 81 5.32 6.19 13.37
CA GLY A 81 6.70 5.74 13.63
C GLY A 81 7.19 4.56 12.82
N HIS A 82 6.42 4.10 11.83
CA HIS A 82 6.85 3.07 10.87
C HIS A 82 7.51 3.70 9.63
N PRO A 83 8.37 2.96 8.91
CA PRO A 83 8.87 3.43 7.63
C PRO A 83 7.74 3.45 6.59
N PRO A 84 7.63 4.52 5.74
CA PRO A 84 6.63 4.60 4.68
C PRO A 84 7.09 3.77 3.47
N LEU A 85 6.75 2.49 3.45
CA LEU A 85 7.17 1.55 2.42
C LEU A 85 6.00 1.19 1.51
N LEU A 86 6.25 1.19 0.20
CA LEU A 86 5.33 0.67 -0.81
C LEU A 86 5.94 -0.51 -1.55
N MET A 87 5.09 -1.37 -2.06
CA MET A 87 5.42 -2.46 -2.98
C MET A 87 4.41 -2.43 -4.14
N ASP A 88 4.93 -2.55 -5.34
CA ASP A 88 4.13 -2.73 -6.54
C ASP A 88 3.94 -4.22 -6.84
N LEU A 89 2.74 -4.59 -7.25
CA LEU A 89 2.36 -5.91 -7.74
C LEU A 89 2.06 -5.78 -9.23
N GLU A 90 3.03 -6.18 -10.06
CA GLU A 90 2.98 -6.08 -11.51
C GLU A 90 2.11 -7.17 -12.11
N SER A 91 1.22 -6.79 -13.02
CA SER A 91 0.27 -7.66 -13.67
C SER A 91 0.43 -7.71 -15.20
N VAL A 92 -0.32 -8.58 -15.87
CA VAL A 92 -0.45 -8.62 -17.34
C VAL A 92 -1.93 -8.61 -17.71
N HIS A 93 -2.30 -7.78 -18.67
CA HIS A 93 -3.69 -7.61 -19.12
C HIS A 93 -4.66 -7.16 -18.00
N ASP A 94 -4.15 -6.40 -17.06
CA ASP A 94 -4.84 -5.90 -15.87
C ASP A 94 -4.07 -4.70 -15.32
N ASP A 95 -4.64 -3.96 -14.37
CA ASP A 95 -3.96 -2.87 -13.69
C ASP A 95 -3.00 -3.41 -12.62
N ASP A 96 -1.85 -2.77 -12.47
CA ASP A 96 -0.93 -3.01 -11.37
C ASP A 96 -1.55 -2.58 -10.04
N HIS A 97 -1.08 -3.16 -8.94
CA HIS A 97 -1.66 -2.90 -7.63
C HIS A 97 -0.60 -2.50 -6.60
N VAL A 98 -0.84 -1.39 -5.90
CA VAL A 98 0.10 -0.85 -4.92
C VAL A 98 -0.32 -1.19 -3.50
N VAL A 99 0.63 -1.70 -2.72
CA VAL A 99 0.46 -2.12 -1.33
C VAL A 99 1.39 -1.33 -0.41
N ALA A 100 0.85 -0.72 0.64
CA ALA A 100 1.65 -0.16 1.73
C ALA A 100 2.11 -1.29 2.66
N LEU A 101 3.42 -1.37 2.89
CA LEU A 101 4.04 -2.42 3.67
C LEU A 101 4.22 -2.02 5.13
N TYR A 102 3.97 -2.96 6.03
CA TYR A 102 4.34 -2.81 7.43
C TYR A 102 4.97 -4.10 7.97
N ARG A 103 5.62 -4.00 9.11
CA ARG A 103 6.28 -5.14 9.74
C ARG A 103 5.99 -5.14 11.23
N GLU A 104 5.49 -6.27 11.75
CA GLU A 104 5.28 -6.49 13.16
C GLU A 104 5.90 -7.82 13.58
N ARG A 105 6.61 -7.83 14.71
CA ARG A 105 7.29 -9.03 15.23
C ARG A 105 8.16 -9.78 14.21
N GLY A 106 8.77 -9.01 13.29
CA GLY A 106 9.62 -9.58 12.24
C GLY A 106 8.88 -10.07 11.00
N LEU A 107 7.54 -10.05 10.97
CA LEU A 107 6.73 -10.53 9.86
C LEU A 107 6.13 -9.38 9.06
N TRP A 108 5.98 -9.57 7.74
CA TRP A 108 5.42 -8.59 6.83
C TRP A 108 3.91 -8.70 6.75
N GLY A 109 3.26 -7.54 6.63
CA GLY A 109 1.85 -7.38 6.28
C GLY A 109 1.66 -6.28 5.24
N GLY A 110 0.46 -6.20 4.69
CA GLY A 110 0.10 -5.25 3.64
C GLY A 110 -1.22 -4.54 3.92
N ILE A 111 -1.28 -3.26 3.57
CA ILE A 111 -2.48 -2.42 3.59
C ILE A 111 -2.72 -1.94 2.18
N ALA A 112 -3.90 -2.16 1.63
CA ALA A 112 -4.20 -1.77 0.26
C ALA A 112 -5.67 -1.41 0.08
N LYS A 113 -5.96 -0.50 -0.84
CA LYS A 113 -7.29 -0.18 -1.31
C LYS A 113 -7.56 -0.86 -2.64
N SER A 114 -8.63 -1.59 -2.73
CA SER A 114 -9.04 -2.25 -3.96
C SER A 114 -10.55 -2.34 -4.06
N ASN A 115 -11.02 -2.33 -5.28
CA ASN A 115 -12.41 -2.65 -5.64
C ASN A 115 -12.67 -4.17 -5.56
N PHE A 116 -11.61 -4.99 -5.62
CA PHE A 116 -11.69 -6.44 -5.44
C PHE A 116 -11.47 -6.81 -3.97
N ALA A 117 -12.40 -7.60 -3.40
CA ALA A 117 -12.38 -7.96 -1.99
C ALA A 117 -11.06 -8.64 -1.56
N GLY A 118 -10.48 -9.47 -2.44
CA GLY A 118 -9.27 -10.24 -2.17
C GLY A 118 -7.94 -9.49 -2.27
N LEU A 119 -7.92 -8.25 -2.77
CA LEU A 119 -6.69 -7.47 -2.98
C LEU A 119 -6.45 -6.41 -1.90
N ARG A 120 -7.05 -6.57 -0.73
CA ARG A 120 -6.98 -5.61 0.37
C ARG A 120 -5.95 -6.04 1.42
N PHE A 121 -6.28 -5.94 2.67
CA PHE A 121 -5.43 -6.18 3.84
C PHE A 121 -4.78 -7.57 3.87
N ARG A 122 -3.52 -7.61 4.32
CA ARG A 122 -2.82 -8.84 4.73
C ARG A 122 -2.26 -8.69 6.13
N PRO A 123 -2.60 -9.59 7.07
CA PRO A 123 -2.04 -9.57 8.42
C PRO A 123 -0.52 -9.83 8.39
N PRO A 124 0.23 -9.47 9.45
CA PRO A 124 1.68 -9.61 9.49
C PRO A 124 2.09 -11.04 9.83
N VAL A 125 1.96 -11.95 8.84
CA VAL A 125 2.27 -13.39 8.98
C VAL A 125 3.31 -13.87 7.97
N TYR A 126 3.76 -13.03 7.05
CA TYR A 126 4.66 -13.40 5.96
C TYR A 126 6.11 -13.12 6.32
N ARG A 127 7.00 -14.10 6.12
CA ARG A 127 8.43 -13.98 6.43
C ARG A 127 9.18 -13.14 5.41
N THR A 128 8.75 -13.20 4.15
CA THR A 128 9.37 -12.51 3.01
C THR A 128 8.35 -11.69 2.23
N LEU A 129 8.83 -10.70 1.46
CA LEU A 129 7.97 -9.95 0.52
C LEU A 129 7.42 -10.86 -0.58
N ARG A 130 8.17 -11.90 -0.97
CA ARG A 130 7.70 -12.88 -1.95
C ARG A 130 6.48 -13.67 -1.43
N GLU A 131 6.51 -14.11 -0.17
CA GLU A 131 5.36 -14.79 0.44
C GLU A 131 4.15 -13.86 0.52
N LEU A 132 4.36 -12.60 0.93
CA LEU A 132 3.31 -11.59 0.96
C LEU A 132 2.72 -11.35 -0.44
N ALA A 133 3.56 -11.13 -1.46
CA ALA A 133 3.11 -10.94 -2.83
C ALA A 133 2.35 -12.17 -3.38
N LEU A 134 2.86 -13.38 -3.12
CA LEU A 134 2.22 -14.62 -3.55
C LEU A 134 0.83 -14.82 -2.89
N SER A 135 0.61 -14.28 -1.69
CA SER A 135 -0.70 -14.37 -1.02
C SER A 135 -1.82 -13.64 -1.76
N TYR A 136 -1.49 -12.71 -2.65
CA TYR A 136 -2.46 -12.01 -3.49
C TYR A 136 -2.80 -12.81 -4.77
N PHE A 137 -1.96 -13.77 -5.18
CA PHE A 137 -2.05 -14.43 -6.49
C PHE A 137 -3.44 -15.01 -6.78
N ALA A 138 -4.01 -15.77 -5.85
CA ALA A 138 -5.31 -16.42 -6.04
C ALA A 138 -6.49 -15.44 -6.17
N SER A 139 -6.31 -14.19 -5.69
CA SER A 139 -7.32 -13.13 -5.74
C SER A 139 -7.02 -12.08 -6.82
N TYR A 140 -5.92 -12.24 -7.56
CA TYR A 140 -5.49 -11.27 -8.57
C TYR A 140 -5.86 -11.77 -9.96
N TYR A 141 -7.00 -11.32 -10.45
CA TYR A 141 -7.57 -11.73 -11.71
C TYR A 141 -8.35 -10.58 -12.37
N ASN A 142 -8.38 -10.57 -13.70
CA ASN A 142 -9.14 -9.61 -14.48
C ASN A 142 -10.62 -9.99 -14.59
N LEU A 143 -11.43 -9.16 -15.24
CA LEU A 143 -12.87 -9.40 -15.44
C LEU A 143 -13.19 -10.61 -16.32
N ARG A 144 -12.19 -11.24 -16.95
CA ARG A 144 -12.33 -12.51 -17.68
C ARG A 144 -12.04 -13.73 -16.80
N GLY A 145 -11.68 -13.52 -15.53
CA GLY A 145 -11.27 -14.58 -14.59
C GLY A 145 -9.89 -15.14 -14.87
N GLU A 146 -9.02 -14.42 -15.58
CA GLU A 146 -7.64 -14.81 -15.86
C GLU A 146 -6.74 -14.34 -14.72
N TYR A 147 -5.88 -15.20 -14.19
CA TYR A 147 -4.88 -14.81 -13.17
C TYR A 147 -3.80 -13.94 -13.81
N THR A 148 -3.66 -12.73 -13.32
CA THR A 148 -2.88 -11.67 -13.98
C THR A 148 -1.59 -11.27 -13.26
N LEU A 149 -1.42 -11.56 -11.96
CA LEU A 149 -0.20 -11.23 -11.21
C LEU A 149 1.04 -11.96 -11.76
N ARG A 150 2.14 -11.21 -12.00
CA ARG A 150 3.38 -11.77 -12.56
C ARG A 150 4.61 -11.48 -11.74
N ALA A 151 4.73 -10.28 -11.18
CA ALA A 151 5.91 -9.90 -10.44
C ALA A 151 5.57 -8.98 -9.25
N TYR A 152 6.55 -8.68 -8.44
CA TYR A 152 6.45 -7.71 -7.35
C TYR A 152 7.73 -6.89 -7.26
N SER A 153 7.63 -5.63 -6.88
CA SER A 153 8.79 -4.78 -6.70
C SER A 153 9.48 -5.03 -5.35
N ARG A 154 10.76 -4.68 -5.25
CA ARG A 154 11.35 -4.45 -3.94
C ARG A 154 10.57 -3.36 -3.18
N ALA A 155 10.69 -3.33 -1.85
CA ALA A 155 10.12 -2.25 -1.06
C ALA A 155 10.75 -0.89 -1.44
N VAL A 156 9.90 0.08 -1.77
CA VAL A 156 10.27 1.46 -2.07
C VAL A 156 10.01 2.32 -0.83
N ASN A 157 11.04 2.98 -0.30
CA ASN A 157 10.91 3.84 0.87
C ASN A 157 10.65 5.28 0.43
N LEU A 158 9.46 5.77 0.69
CA LEU A 158 9.01 7.11 0.28
C LEU A 158 9.74 8.27 0.98
N LYS A 159 10.52 8.03 2.05
CA LYS A 159 11.41 9.05 2.61
C LYS A 159 12.39 9.60 1.57
N ARG A 160 12.77 8.79 0.57
CA ARG A 160 13.65 9.22 -0.53
C ARG A 160 13.00 10.23 -1.47
N LEU A 161 11.66 10.31 -1.42
CA LEU A 161 10.83 11.20 -2.24
C LEU A 161 10.28 12.39 -1.44
N ASP A 162 10.78 12.67 -0.24
CA ASP A 162 10.29 13.79 0.59
C ASP A 162 10.38 15.15 -0.12
N ARG A 163 11.36 15.30 -1.03
CA ARG A 163 11.53 16.54 -1.82
C ARG A 163 10.36 16.83 -2.79
N CYS A 164 9.58 15.84 -3.19
CA CYS A 164 8.38 16.06 -4.00
C CYS A 164 7.11 16.25 -3.16
N HIS A 165 7.25 16.44 -1.85
CA HIS A 165 6.14 16.69 -0.93
C HIS A 165 4.99 15.67 -1.07
N TRP A 166 5.32 14.39 -1.28
CA TRP A 166 4.36 13.34 -1.60
C TRP A 166 3.19 13.22 -0.61
N MET A 167 3.34 13.72 0.64
CA MET A 167 2.28 13.69 1.65
C MET A 167 1.29 14.85 1.52
N THR A 168 1.68 15.98 0.89
CA THR A 168 0.95 17.26 0.98
C THR A 168 0.81 18.03 -0.32
N ALA A 169 1.41 17.58 -1.41
CA ALA A 169 1.30 18.26 -2.69
C ALA A 169 -0.17 18.39 -3.13
N GLU A 170 -0.55 19.55 -3.64
CA GLU A 170 -1.87 19.78 -4.26
C GLU A 170 -1.93 19.17 -5.66
N GLU A 171 -0.82 19.13 -6.36
CA GLU A 171 -0.66 18.47 -7.66
C GLU A 171 -0.45 16.98 -7.49
N ASP A 172 -0.63 16.24 -8.60
CA ASP A 172 -0.42 14.79 -8.61
C ASP A 172 1.05 14.44 -8.42
N VAL A 173 1.32 13.47 -7.53
CA VAL A 173 2.68 13.08 -7.13
C VAL A 173 3.24 11.95 -8.01
N TRP A 174 3.26 12.16 -9.33
CA TRP A 174 3.69 11.17 -10.34
C TRP A 174 5.09 10.59 -10.09
N ARG A 175 5.94 11.30 -9.34
CA ARG A 175 7.25 10.77 -8.91
C ARG A 175 7.16 9.49 -8.07
N VAL A 176 6.02 9.22 -7.46
CA VAL A 176 5.84 7.98 -6.68
C VAL A 176 5.60 6.78 -7.59
N PRO A 177 4.60 6.76 -8.49
CA PRO A 177 4.44 5.64 -9.42
C PRO A 177 5.66 5.48 -10.33
N GLU A 178 6.31 6.54 -10.80
CA GLU A 178 7.59 6.46 -11.53
C GLU A 178 8.66 5.69 -10.74
N ALA A 179 8.79 5.96 -9.44
CA ALA A 179 9.76 5.28 -8.59
C ALA A 179 9.40 3.82 -8.31
N LEU A 180 8.10 3.46 -8.30
CA LEU A 180 7.62 2.09 -8.19
C LEU A 180 7.94 1.31 -9.47
N ILE A 181 7.62 1.86 -10.65
CA ILE A 181 7.90 1.27 -11.97
C ILE A 181 9.42 1.07 -12.16
N ALA A 182 10.23 2.08 -11.77
CA ALA A 182 11.69 2.00 -11.86
C ALA A 182 12.34 1.08 -10.81
N ALA A 183 11.59 0.61 -9.83
CA ALA A 183 12.12 -0.29 -8.82
C ALA A 183 12.42 -1.67 -9.43
N ARG A 184 13.40 -2.39 -8.86
CA ARG A 184 13.65 -3.77 -9.31
C ARG A 184 12.45 -4.64 -8.98
N HIS A 185 11.91 -5.31 -10.01
CA HIS A 185 10.86 -6.33 -9.89
C HIS A 185 11.45 -7.74 -9.89
N TYR A 186 10.77 -8.63 -9.22
CA TYR A 186 11.11 -10.04 -9.09
C TYR A 186 9.94 -10.88 -9.62
N ALA A 187 10.20 -11.73 -10.58
CA ALA A 187 9.20 -12.64 -11.11
C ALA A 187 8.62 -13.52 -9.99
N LEU A 188 7.30 -13.57 -9.90
CA LEU A 188 6.58 -14.32 -8.89
C LEU A 188 6.19 -15.70 -9.39
N VAL A 189 5.59 -15.74 -10.57
CA VAL A 189 5.13 -16.96 -11.25
C VAL A 189 5.61 -16.90 -12.70
N PRO A 190 6.21 -17.99 -13.23
CA PRO A 190 6.61 -18.03 -14.62
C PRO A 190 5.39 -18.00 -15.57
N ASP A 191 5.47 -17.23 -16.65
CA ASP A 191 4.39 -17.13 -17.65
C ASP A 191 3.91 -18.47 -18.17
N LYS A 192 4.84 -19.40 -18.40
CA LYS A 192 4.51 -20.75 -18.86
C LYS A 192 3.57 -21.48 -17.88
N ALA A 193 3.76 -21.27 -16.58
CA ALA A 193 2.91 -21.88 -15.56
C ALA A 193 1.52 -21.23 -15.53
N THR A 194 1.45 -19.90 -15.69
CA THR A 194 0.16 -19.18 -15.65
C THR A 194 -0.71 -19.42 -16.87
N ARG A 195 -0.12 -19.62 -18.06
CA ARG A 195 -0.88 -19.95 -19.29
C ARG A 195 -1.62 -21.29 -19.22
N ALA A 196 -1.17 -22.21 -18.36
CA ALA A 196 -1.80 -23.51 -18.17
C ALA A 196 -2.89 -23.50 -17.10
N LEU A 197 -3.10 -22.39 -16.39
CA LEU A 197 -4.11 -22.29 -15.33
C LEU A 197 -5.51 -22.22 -15.94
N PRO A 198 -6.51 -22.91 -15.35
CA PRO A 198 -7.90 -22.69 -15.67
C PRO A 198 -8.29 -21.26 -15.27
N ARG A 199 -9.35 -20.74 -15.86
CA ARG A 199 -9.97 -19.51 -15.39
C ARG A 199 -10.54 -19.71 -13.99
N LEU A 200 -10.62 -18.61 -13.24
CA LEU A 200 -11.24 -18.59 -11.92
C LEU A 200 -12.69 -19.10 -12.02
N ASP A 201 -13.08 -19.96 -11.10
CA ASP A 201 -14.45 -20.45 -11.02
C ASP A 201 -15.44 -19.34 -10.68
N ARG A 202 -16.71 -19.53 -11.06
CA ARG A 202 -17.76 -18.53 -10.91
C ARG A 202 -17.96 -18.10 -9.45
N ARG A 203 -17.93 -19.03 -8.50
CA ARG A 203 -18.17 -18.74 -7.08
C ARG A 203 -17.06 -17.87 -6.51
N SER A 204 -15.80 -18.18 -6.81
CA SER A 204 -14.64 -17.38 -6.39
C SER A 204 -14.65 -16.00 -7.05
N PHE A 205 -15.03 -15.92 -8.34
CA PHE A 205 -15.18 -14.65 -9.03
C PHE A 205 -16.23 -13.75 -8.37
N GLU A 206 -17.44 -14.26 -8.15
CA GLU A 206 -18.54 -13.53 -7.51
C GLU A 206 -18.17 -13.08 -6.09
N ALA A 207 -17.50 -13.94 -5.32
CA ALA A 207 -17.01 -13.59 -3.97
C ALA A 207 -15.99 -12.45 -3.99
N GLY A 208 -15.05 -12.45 -4.95
CA GLY A 208 -14.05 -11.40 -5.08
C GLY A 208 -14.62 -10.08 -5.59
N MET A 209 -15.74 -10.14 -6.33
CA MET A 209 -16.47 -8.96 -6.82
C MET A 209 -17.43 -8.37 -5.78
N HIS A 210 -17.56 -8.98 -4.59
CA HIS A 210 -18.45 -8.48 -3.55
C HIS A 210 -18.09 -7.06 -3.13
N GLY A 211 -19.03 -6.12 -3.25
CA GLY A 211 -18.82 -4.69 -3.00
C GLY A 211 -18.17 -3.93 -4.17
N TRP A 212 -17.93 -4.60 -5.31
CA TRP A 212 -17.45 -3.91 -6.51
C TRP A 212 -18.53 -3.01 -7.10
N VAL A 213 -18.19 -1.76 -7.35
CA VAL A 213 -19.11 -0.77 -7.92
C VAL A 213 -18.77 -0.62 -9.40
N ARG A 214 -19.77 -0.85 -10.26
CA ARG A 214 -19.65 -0.53 -11.70
C ARG A 214 -19.73 0.98 -11.90
N HIS A 215 -18.91 1.47 -12.81
CA HIS A 215 -19.11 2.77 -13.47
C HIS A 215 -19.91 2.62 -14.73
#